data_4e44bf14e9a6daaeb051ae9e7c42a081
#
_entry.id   4e44bf14e9a6daaeb051ae9e7c42a081
#
_cell.length_a   1.000
_cell.length_b   1.000
_cell.length_c   1.000
_cell.angle_alpha   90.00
_cell.angle_beta   90.00
_cell.angle_gamma   90.00
#
_symmetry.space_group_name_H-M   'P 1'
#
loop_
_entity.id
_entity.type
_entity.pdbx_description
1 polymer ?
#
loop_
_entity_poly.entity_id
_entity_poly.type
_entity_poly.pdbx_seq_one_letter_code
_entity_poly.pdbx_strand_id
1 'polypeptide(L)'
;LLIVALLVPIFGNIVQIQEFLGFISLDALVLIIAPLLGFFATGFYSGFGAIFAEIFPTRARGTAQGFSYNVGRGASAIAPPLFAFVAVSSFAFIFDGEVIGNGRALMTASVFAIFAFLVLLLLPETKGNDLE
;
A
#
# COMPACT_ATOMS: atom_id res chain seq x y z
N LEU A 1 6.44 -1.21 -3.77
CA LEU A 1 5.68 -0.13 -3.14
C LEU A 1 5.40 1.01 -4.11
N LEU A 2 6.37 1.53 -4.87
CA LEU A 2 6.14 2.61 -5.85
C LEU A 2 5.07 2.26 -6.90
N ILE A 3 5.10 1.04 -7.43
CA ILE A 3 4.08 0.58 -8.39
C ILE A 3 2.69 0.56 -7.74
N VAL A 4 2.58 0.13 -6.49
CA VAL A 4 1.32 0.19 -5.74
C VAL A 4 0.86 1.63 -5.55
N ALA A 5 1.77 2.54 -5.18
CA ALA A 5 1.45 3.95 -5.02
C ALA A 5 0.92 4.61 -6.31
N LEU A 6 1.31 4.11 -7.48
CA LEU A 6 0.80 4.55 -8.78
C LEU A 6 -0.52 3.85 -9.16
N LEU A 7 -0.63 2.54 -8.90
CA LEU A 7 -1.82 1.78 -9.28
C LEU A 7 -3.06 2.11 -8.42
N VAL A 8 -2.87 2.45 -7.14
CA VAL A 8 -3.97 2.78 -6.24
C VAL A 8 -4.78 4.00 -6.72
N PRO A 9 -4.18 5.16 -7.07
CA PRO A 9 -4.94 6.29 -7.60
C PRO A 9 -5.55 5.99 -8.97
N ILE A 10 -4.89 5.20 -9.82
CA ILE A 10 -5.46 4.76 -11.10
C ILE A 10 -6.72 3.94 -10.85
N PHE A 11 -6.67 2.98 -9.93
CA PHE A 11 -7.85 2.20 -9.56
C PHE A 11 -8.94 3.05 -8.89
N GLY A 12 -8.56 4.03 -8.08
CA GLY A 12 -9.49 4.97 -7.43
C GLY A 12 -10.26 5.86 -8.42
N ASN A 13 -9.66 6.16 -9.56
CA ASN A 13 -10.26 6.98 -10.63
C ASN A 13 -10.68 6.16 -11.86
N ILE A 14 -10.91 4.86 -11.71
CA ILE A 14 -11.13 3.94 -12.83
C ILE A 14 -12.33 4.31 -13.68
N VAL A 15 -13.38 4.88 -13.08
CA VAL A 15 -14.58 5.35 -13.77
C VAL A 15 -14.26 6.53 -14.68
N GLN A 16 -13.53 7.52 -14.20
CA GLN A 16 -13.13 8.70 -14.98
C GLN A 16 -12.17 8.31 -16.11
N ILE A 17 -11.27 7.35 -15.85
CA ILE A 17 -10.37 6.81 -16.87
C ILE A 17 -11.16 6.08 -17.96
N GLN A 18 -12.19 5.33 -17.59
CA GLN A 18 -13.07 4.65 -18.54
C GLN A 18 -13.84 5.65 -19.41
N GLU A 19 -14.37 6.72 -18.81
CA GLU A 19 -15.04 7.80 -19.54
C GLU A 19 -14.10 8.51 -20.52
N PHE A 20 -12.86 8.75 -20.12
CA PHE A 20 -11.84 9.37 -20.97
C PHE A 20 -11.42 8.47 -22.15
N LEU A 21 -11.24 7.19 -21.89
CA LEU A 21 -10.83 6.22 -22.93
C LEU A 21 -11.96 5.88 -23.90
N GLY A 22 -13.20 5.82 -23.44
CA GLY A 22 -14.41 5.65 -24.23
C GLY A 22 -14.59 4.31 -24.97
N PHE A 23 -13.53 3.54 -25.19
CA PHE A 23 -13.51 2.30 -25.97
C PHE A 23 -13.33 1.02 -25.15
N ILE A 24 -13.02 1.14 -23.86
CA ILE A 24 -12.82 0.00 -22.95
C ILE A 24 -13.95 -0.01 -21.93
N SER A 25 -14.55 -1.17 -21.71
CA SER A 25 -15.58 -1.34 -20.68
C SER A 25 -14.97 -1.25 -19.28
N LEU A 26 -15.75 -0.76 -18.31
CA LEU A 26 -15.34 -0.67 -16.91
C LEU A 26 -14.90 -2.04 -16.36
N ASP A 27 -15.65 -3.10 -16.70
CA ASP A 27 -15.35 -4.47 -16.27
C ASP A 27 -13.97 -4.93 -16.77
N ALA A 28 -13.62 -4.63 -18.01
CA ALA A 28 -12.32 -4.98 -18.56
C ALA A 28 -11.18 -4.24 -17.86
N LEU A 29 -11.36 -2.95 -17.55
CA LEU A 29 -10.38 -2.17 -16.78
C LEU A 29 -10.21 -2.74 -15.36
N VAL A 30 -11.29 -3.06 -14.67
CA VAL A 30 -11.25 -3.67 -13.34
C VAL A 30 -10.53 -5.01 -13.38
N LEU A 31 -10.85 -5.88 -14.37
CA LEU A 31 -10.23 -7.19 -14.52
C LEU A 31 -8.73 -7.14 -14.82
N ILE A 32 -8.24 -6.05 -15.37
CA ILE A 32 -6.80 -5.86 -15.63
C ILE A 32 -6.10 -5.23 -14.43
N ILE A 33 -6.65 -4.12 -13.91
CA ILE A 33 -5.96 -3.31 -12.90
C ILE A 33 -6.03 -3.96 -11.52
N ALA A 34 -7.15 -4.58 -11.14
CA ALA A 34 -7.29 -5.17 -9.81
C ALA A 34 -6.34 -6.37 -9.55
N PRO A 35 -6.14 -7.32 -10.47
CA PRO A 35 -5.14 -8.36 -10.28
C PRO A 35 -3.70 -7.84 -10.24
N LEU A 36 -3.37 -6.83 -11.07
CA LEU A 36 -2.06 -6.19 -11.04
C LEU A 36 -1.81 -5.51 -9.69
N LEU A 37 -2.80 -4.75 -9.21
CA LEU A 37 -2.73 -4.11 -7.89
C LEU A 37 -2.55 -5.15 -6.79
N GLY A 38 -3.34 -6.23 -6.80
CA GLY A 38 -3.24 -7.34 -5.86
C GLY A 38 -1.88 -8.00 -5.88
N PHE A 39 -1.34 -8.29 -7.06
CA PHE A 39 -0.03 -8.89 -7.23
C PHE A 39 1.09 -8.03 -6.62
N PHE A 40 1.15 -6.75 -6.98
CA PHE A 40 2.17 -5.84 -6.44
C PHE A 40 1.95 -5.48 -4.97
N ALA A 41 0.70 -5.37 -4.53
CA ALA A 41 0.37 -5.12 -3.12
C ALA A 41 0.71 -6.31 -2.22
N THR A 42 0.60 -7.54 -2.72
CA THR A 42 0.93 -8.75 -1.95
C THR A 42 2.41 -9.09 -2.08
N GLY A 43 3.02 -8.83 -3.22
CA GLY A 43 4.40 -9.21 -3.52
C GLY A 43 5.43 -8.61 -2.56
N PHE A 44 5.19 -7.42 -2.00
CA PHE A 44 6.13 -6.83 -1.05
C PHE A 44 6.16 -7.57 0.30
N TYR A 45 5.11 -8.30 0.68
CA TYR A 45 5.10 -9.09 1.90
C TYR A 45 6.15 -10.21 1.88
N SER A 46 6.49 -10.74 0.71
CA SER A 46 7.53 -11.78 0.60
C SER A 46 8.91 -11.27 1.01
N GLY A 47 9.18 -9.98 0.81
CA GLY A 47 10.44 -9.34 1.22
C GLY A 47 10.61 -9.19 2.73
N PHE A 48 9.52 -9.11 3.50
CA PHE A 48 9.63 -8.96 4.96
C PHE A 48 10.31 -10.14 5.63
N GLY A 49 10.11 -11.36 5.12
CA GLY A 49 10.77 -12.53 5.66
C GLY A 49 12.29 -12.42 5.61
N ALA A 50 12.83 -11.98 4.49
CA ALA A 50 14.27 -11.77 4.29
C ALA A 50 14.79 -10.61 5.16
N ILE A 51 14.11 -9.45 5.14
CA ILE A 51 14.49 -8.28 5.94
C ILE A 51 14.53 -8.62 7.43
N PHE A 52 13.51 -9.29 7.94
CA PHE A 52 13.49 -9.68 9.35
C PHE A 52 14.56 -10.73 9.70
N ALA A 53 14.90 -11.61 8.74
CA ALA A 53 15.97 -12.58 8.94
C ALA A 53 17.34 -11.93 9.06
N GLU A 54 17.55 -10.77 8.42
CA GLU A 54 18.80 -10.02 8.46
C GLU A 54 18.88 -9.07 9.67
N ILE A 55 17.76 -8.48 10.09
CA ILE A 55 17.72 -7.52 11.20
C ILE A 55 17.77 -8.20 12.58
N PHE A 56 17.09 -9.35 12.73
CA PHE A 56 16.96 -10.00 14.02
C PHE A 56 17.96 -11.16 14.21
N PRO A 57 18.61 -11.24 15.40
CA PRO A 57 19.52 -12.34 15.70
C PRO A 57 18.78 -13.69 15.69
N THR A 58 19.49 -14.76 15.34
CA THR A 58 18.95 -16.12 15.14
C THR A 58 18.10 -16.61 16.32
N ARG A 59 18.54 -16.29 17.55
CA ARG A 59 17.86 -16.69 18.80
C ARG A 59 16.46 -16.10 18.96
N ALA A 60 16.25 -14.85 18.51
CA ALA A 60 15.00 -14.11 18.71
C ALA A 60 14.19 -13.96 17.41
N ARG A 61 14.73 -14.39 16.27
CA ARG A 61 14.19 -14.14 14.93
C ARG A 61 12.72 -14.51 14.80
N GLY A 62 12.34 -15.73 15.20
CA GLY A 62 10.95 -16.19 15.09
C GLY A 62 9.99 -15.36 15.94
N THR A 63 10.35 -15.07 17.17
CA THR A 63 9.52 -14.27 18.09
C THR A 63 9.43 -12.81 17.63
N ALA A 64 10.56 -12.21 17.26
CA ALA A 64 10.62 -10.83 16.80
C ALA A 64 9.85 -10.63 15.49
N GLN A 65 9.97 -11.56 14.55
CA GLN A 65 9.24 -11.55 13.28
C GLN A 65 7.73 -11.69 13.52
N GLY A 66 7.31 -12.65 14.34
CA GLY A 66 5.89 -12.82 14.69
C GLY A 66 5.32 -11.62 15.42
N PHE A 67 6.06 -11.04 16.36
CA PHE A 67 5.66 -9.84 17.09
C PHE A 67 5.51 -8.63 16.15
N SER A 68 6.53 -8.33 15.35
CA SER A 68 6.51 -7.21 14.40
C SER A 68 5.36 -7.33 13.40
N TYR A 69 5.14 -8.53 12.87
CA TYR A 69 4.03 -8.79 11.96
C TYR A 69 2.68 -8.54 12.62
N ASN A 70 2.47 -9.05 13.83
CA ASN A 70 1.20 -8.89 14.55
C ASN A 70 0.95 -7.45 14.99
N VAL A 71 1.98 -6.72 15.42
CA VAL A 71 1.87 -5.28 15.74
C VAL A 71 1.48 -4.48 14.49
N GLY A 72 2.13 -4.73 13.36
CA GLY A 72 1.77 -4.08 12.09
C GLY A 72 0.34 -4.41 11.65
N ARG A 73 -0.07 -5.67 11.79
CA ARG A 73 -1.43 -6.10 11.49
C ARG A 73 -2.46 -5.48 12.45
N GLY A 74 -2.15 -5.38 13.75
CA GLY A 74 -3.00 -4.70 14.73
C GLY A 74 -3.14 -3.21 14.42
N ALA A 75 -2.04 -2.53 14.08
CA ALA A 75 -2.06 -1.14 13.67
C ALA A 75 -2.90 -0.91 12.40
N SER A 76 -2.89 -1.86 11.46
CA SER A 76 -3.69 -1.78 10.24
C SER A 76 -5.21 -1.80 10.48
N ALA A 77 -5.68 -2.24 11.65
CA ALA A 77 -7.10 -2.20 12.02
C ALA A 77 -7.64 -0.75 12.12
N ILE A 78 -6.77 0.23 12.28
CA ILE A 78 -7.13 1.67 12.28
C ILE A 78 -7.40 2.17 10.85
N ALA A 79 -6.90 1.50 9.83
CA ALA A 79 -7.00 1.96 8.45
C ALA A 79 -8.45 2.11 7.94
N PRO A 80 -9.40 1.15 8.14
CA PRO A 80 -10.77 1.31 7.67
C PRO A 80 -11.49 2.54 8.25
N PRO A 81 -11.50 2.79 9.58
CA PRO A 81 -12.11 3.99 10.13
C PRO A 81 -11.38 5.28 9.69
N LEU A 82 -10.06 5.24 9.51
CA LEU A 82 -9.31 6.38 8.99
C LEU A 82 -9.71 6.70 7.55
N PHE A 83 -9.84 5.70 6.69
CA PHE A 83 -10.29 5.90 5.31
C PHE A 83 -11.73 6.40 5.24
N ALA A 84 -12.63 5.88 6.08
CA ALA A 84 -13.99 6.38 6.20
C ALA A 84 -14.02 7.84 6.62
N PHE A 85 -13.22 8.23 7.60
CA PHE A 85 -13.08 9.61 8.05
C PHE A 85 -12.58 10.53 6.94
N VAL A 86 -11.54 10.14 6.21
CA VAL A 86 -10.99 10.91 5.08
C VAL A 86 -11.99 11.02 3.93
N ALA A 87 -12.74 9.96 3.64
CA ALA A 87 -13.76 9.97 2.59
C ALA A 87 -14.90 10.96 2.86
N VAL A 88 -15.24 11.19 4.13
CA VAL A 88 -16.35 12.06 4.55
C VAL A 88 -15.88 13.46 4.92
N SER A 89 -14.66 13.62 5.41
CA SER A 89 -14.15 14.89 5.91
C SER A 89 -13.74 15.86 4.80
N SER A 90 -13.89 17.17 5.10
CA SER A 90 -13.44 18.28 4.24
C SER A 90 -11.92 18.35 4.03
N PHE A 91 -11.14 17.41 4.57
CA PHE A 91 -9.72 17.23 4.25
C PHE A 91 -9.48 16.90 2.76
N ALA A 92 -10.57 16.77 2.05
CA ALA A 92 -10.69 16.65 0.61
C ALA A 92 -10.07 17.82 -0.18
N PHE A 93 -9.75 18.97 0.44
CA PHE A 93 -9.16 20.10 -0.29
C PHE A 93 -7.79 19.80 -0.91
N ILE A 94 -7.10 18.76 -0.42
CA ILE A 94 -5.82 18.30 -0.99
C ILE A 94 -6.05 17.56 -2.33
N PHE A 95 -7.25 17.03 -2.54
CA PHE A 95 -7.63 16.25 -3.73
C PHE A 95 -8.82 16.90 -4.42
N ASP A 96 -8.73 18.20 -4.68
CA ASP A 96 -9.80 19.02 -5.27
C ASP A 96 -10.04 18.62 -6.72
N GLY A 97 -10.97 17.69 -6.88
CA GLY A 97 -11.49 17.18 -8.12
C GLY A 97 -12.71 16.32 -7.82
N GLU A 98 -13.59 16.07 -8.78
CA GLU A 98 -14.82 15.29 -8.67
C GLU A 98 -14.61 13.82 -8.31
N VAL A 99 -13.68 13.53 -7.40
CA VAL A 99 -13.40 12.17 -6.95
C VAL A 99 -14.44 11.76 -5.92
N ILE A 100 -15.27 10.82 -6.28
CA ILE A 100 -16.27 10.20 -5.41
C ILE A 100 -15.60 9.66 -4.14
N GLY A 101 -16.23 9.80 -2.98
CA GLY A 101 -15.69 9.55 -1.65
C GLY A 101 -14.71 8.36 -1.47
N ASN A 102 -15.00 7.19 -2.08
CA ASN A 102 -14.10 6.03 -2.03
C ASN A 102 -12.78 6.24 -2.80
N GLY A 103 -12.79 7.00 -3.90
CA GLY A 103 -11.59 7.32 -4.66
C GLY A 103 -10.64 8.22 -3.85
N ARG A 104 -11.16 9.15 -3.06
CA ARG A 104 -10.36 10.01 -2.15
C ARG A 104 -9.67 9.18 -1.06
N ALA A 105 -10.39 8.22 -0.48
CA ALA A 105 -9.83 7.31 0.50
C ALA A 105 -8.67 6.46 -0.09
N LEU A 106 -8.84 5.98 -1.32
CA LEU A 106 -7.81 5.23 -2.03
C LEU A 106 -6.58 6.11 -2.38
N MET A 107 -6.77 7.36 -2.78
CA MET A 107 -5.67 8.30 -2.99
C MET A 107 -4.86 8.53 -1.72
N THR A 108 -5.52 8.62 -0.56
CA THR A 108 -4.83 8.71 0.73
C THR A 108 -3.95 7.49 0.99
N ALA A 109 -4.40 6.29 0.60
CA ALA A 109 -3.59 5.08 0.72
C ALA A 109 -2.29 5.15 -0.09
N SER A 110 -2.28 5.87 -1.23
CA SER A 110 -1.06 6.08 -2.03
C SER A 110 -0.02 6.90 -1.27
N VAL A 111 -0.45 7.90 -0.51
CA VAL A 111 0.46 8.71 0.33
C VAL A 111 1.13 7.83 1.38
N PHE A 112 0.37 6.94 2.02
CA PHE A 112 0.95 5.99 2.97
C PHE A 112 1.91 5.00 2.31
N ALA A 113 1.63 4.56 1.08
CA ALA A 113 2.53 3.68 0.33
C ALA A 113 3.85 4.38 -0.03
N ILE A 114 3.80 5.67 -0.39
CA ILE A 114 5.00 6.49 -0.63
C ILE A 114 5.78 6.68 0.68
N PHE A 115 5.08 7.00 1.77
CA PHE A 115 5.72 7.14 3.08
C PHE A 115 6.40 5.85 3.52
N ALA A 116 5.73 4.71 3.38
CA ALA A 116 6.31 3.40 3.68
C ALA A 116 7.54 3.11 2.81
N PHE A 117 7.53 3.51 1.53
CA PHE A 117 8.69 3.39 0.66
C PHE A 117 9.86 4.25 1.14
N LEU A 118 9.61 5.50 1.54
CA LEU A 118 10.65 6.38 2.09
C LEU A 118 11.25 5.82 3.39
N VAL A 119 10.42 5.29 4.29
CA VAL A 119 10.88 4.63 5.51
C VAL A 119 11.75 3.42 5.17
N LEU A 120 11.39 2.64 4.14
CA LEU A 120 12.20 1.50 3.69
C LEU A 120 13.60 1.92 3.23
N LEU A 121 13.74 3.09 2.60
CA LEU A 121 15.04 3.64 2.19
C LEU A 121 15.92 4.07 3.38
N LEU A 122 15.32 4.30 4.55
CA LEU A 122 16.04 4.64 5.77
C LEU A 122 16.56 3.41 6.54
N LEU A 123 16.14 2.19 6.14
CA LEU A 123 16.68 0.97 6.74
C LEU A 123 18.17 0.85 6.44
N PRO A 124 18.96 0.42 7.42
CA PRO A 124 20.40 0.20 7.24
C PRO A 124 20.64 -0.89 6.19
N GLU A 125 21.65 -0.71 5.37
CA GLU A 125 22.12 -1.74 4.44
C GLU A 125 22.69 -2.92 5.24
N THR A 126 22.05 -4.08 5.15
CA THR A 126 22.43 -5.30 5.88
C THR A 126 23.17 -6.30 5.00
N LYS A 127 23.33 -5.98 3.69
CA LYS A 127 23.96 -6.86 2.72
C LYS A 127 25.41 -7.17 3.10
N GLY A 128 25.70 -8.45 3.30
CA GLY A 128 27.05 -8.94 3.61
C GLY A 128 27.39 -8.97 5.11
N ASN A 129 26.45 -8.67 6.01
CA ASN A 129 26.62 -8.92 7.42
C ASN A 129 26.45 -10.41 7.72
N ASP A 130 27.38 -10.98 8.50
CA ASP A 130 27.25 -12.36 8.97
C ASP A 130 26.01 -12.48 9.87
N LEU A 131 25.18 -13.47 9.56
CA LEU A 131 23.98 -13.78 10.36
C LEU A 131 24.42 -14.51 11.63
N GLU A 132 24.56 -13.80 12.73
CA GLU A 132 24.82 -14.38 14.04
C GLU A 132 23.60 -15.09 14.66
#